data_731b5faa978801e7ed64b7d4fb5c1c13
#
_entry.id   731b5faa978801e7ed64b7d4fb5c1c13
#
_cell.length_a   1.000
_cell.length_b   1.000
_cell.length_c   1.000
_cell.angle_alpha   90.00
_cell.angle_beta   90.00
_cell.angle_gamma   90.00
#
_symmetry.space_group_name_H-M   'P 1'
#
loop_
_entity.id
_entity.type
_entity.pdbx_description
1 polymer ?
#
loop_
_entity_poly.entity_id
_entity_poly.type
_entity_poly.pdbx_seq_one_letter_code
_entity_poly.pdbx_strand_id
1 'polypeptide(L)'
;ILMFPAGLVSRKQKKGLIADLEWKKNFITKAIQHKRDIIPVHITGRNSNFFYNLANWRKRLGIKANIEMLYLADEMYRQKGENLTIRFGEPVARETFNQPKAAREWAQKIKEMVYDLPKNC
;
A
#
# COMPACT_ATOMS: atom_id res chain seq x y z
N ILE A 1 5.62 -8.67 -12.19
CA ILE A 1 4.65 -7.54 -12.21
C ILE A 1 4.65 -6.89 -10.84
N LEU A 2 4.84 -5.58 -10.80
CA LEU A 2 4.67 -4.78 -9.59
C LEU A 2 3.20 -4.40 -9.43
N MET A 3 2.66 -4.58 -8.23
CA MET A 3 1.27 -4.26 -7.92
C MET A 3 1.15 -3.42 -6.64
N PHE A 4 0.24 -2.48 -6.65
CA PHE A 4 -0.11 -1.62 -5.52
C PHE A 4 -1.55 -1.94 -5.08
N PRO A 5 -1.74 -2.88 -4.16
CA PRO A 5 -3.06 -3.47 -3.88
C PRO A 5 -4.10 -2.50 -3.30
N ALA A 6 -3.67 -1.44 -2.62
CA ALA A 6 -4.59 -0.42 -2.10
C ALA A 6 -5.26 0.41 -3.22
N GLY A 7 -4.62 0.50 -4.39
CA GLY A 7 -5.11 1.27 -5.53
C GLY A 7 -5.02 2.79 -5.38
N LEU A 8 -4.67 3.27 -4.21
CA LEU A 8 -4.46 4.68 -3.88
C LEU A 8 -3.26 4.79 -2.94
N VAL A 9 -2.66 5.99 -2.90
CA VAL A 9 -1.59 6.27 -1.93
C VAL A 9 -2.10 6.20 -0.49
N SER A 10 -1.20 5.94 0.45
CA SER A 10 -1.50 5.88 1.88
C SER A 10 -2.21 7.14 2.37
N ARG A 11 -3.00 7.01 3.42
CA ARG A 11 -3.81 8.08 4.01
C ARG A 11 -3.52 8.20 5.50
N LYS A 12 -3.65 9.42 6.01
CA LYS A 12 -3.64 9.68 7.45
C LYS A 12 -4.97 9.23 8.04
N GLN A 13 -4.90 8.23 8.88
CA GLN A 13 -6.05 7.62 9.55
C GLN A 13 -6.23 8.21 10.96
N LYS A 14 -7.17 7.68 11.72
CA LYS A 14 -7.40 8.05 13.11
C LYS A 14 -6.09 7.92 13.91
N LYS A 15 -5.90 8.78 14.91
CA LYS A 15 -4.68 8.86 15.73
C LYS A 15 -3.40 9.24 14.96
N GLY A 16 -3.53 9.82 13.76
CA GLY A 16 -2.37 10.28 12.99
C GLY A 16 -1.56 9.19 12.29
N LEU A 17 -2.01 7.94 12.34
CA LEU A 17 -1.36 6.82 11.65
C LEU A 17 -1.47 7.00 10.13
N ILE A 18 -0.34 6.91 9.45
CA ILE A 18 -0.28 6.90 7.98
C ILE A 18 -0.18 5.46 7.53
N ALA A 19 -1.20 5.00 6.83
CA ALA A 19 -1.27 3.64 6.33
C ALA A 19 -2.08 3.55 5.04
N ASP A 20 -1.85 2.48 4.31
CA ASP A 20 -2.65 2.16 3.13
C ASP A 20 -4.11 1.90 3.51
N LEU A 21 -4.98 2.17 2.58
CA LEU A 21 -6.35 1.70 2.63
C LEU A 21 -6.39 0.16 2.60
N GLU A 22 -7.57 -0.42 2.75
CA GLU A 22 -7.74 -1.86 2.64
C GLU A 22 -7.17 -2.38 1.31
N TRP A 23 -6.34 -3.41 1.38
CA TRP A 23 -5.79 -4.04 0.20
C TRP A 23 -6.85 -4.89 -0.52
N LYS A 24 -6.96 -4.68 -1.81
CA LYS A 24 -7.90 -5.41 -2.65
C LYS A 24 -7.36 -6.81 -2.97
N LYS A 25 -8.25 -7.78 -3.06
CA LYS A 25 -7.91 -9.19 -3.31
C LYS A 25 -7.37 -9.50 -4.72
N ASN A 26 -7.42 -8.54 -5.63
CA ASN A 26 -7.15 -8.79 -7.05
C ASN A 26 -5.76 -9.37 -7.31
N PHE A 27 -4.75 -8.95 -6.55
CA PHE A 27 -3.39 -9.46 -6.73
C PHE A 27 -3.27 -10.94 -6.30
N ILE A 28 -4.00 -11.37 -5.27
CA ILE A 28 -4.08 -12.78 -4.86
C ILE A 28 -4.74 -13.60 -5.97
N THR A 29 -5.88 -13.14 -6.48
CA THR A 29 -6.60 -13.81 -7.56
C THR A 29 -5.72 -13.96 -8.81
N LYS A 30 -4.98 -12.91 -9.16
CA LYS A 30 -4.04 -12.95 -10.29
C LYS A 30 -2.85 -13.87 -10.05
N ALA A 31 -2.30 -13.90 -8.85
CA ALA A 31 -1.21 -14.82 -8.50
C ALA A 31 -1.66 -16.28 -8.66
N ILE A 32 -2.84 -16.62 -8.19
CA ILE A 32 -3.42 -17.97 -8.34
C ILE A 32 -3.66 -18.28 -9.83
N GLN A 33 -4.31 -17.38 -10.56
CA GLN A 33 -4.66 -17.55 -11.97
C GLN A 33 -3.41 -17.79 -12.84
N HIS A 34 -2.34 -17.04 -12.60
CA HIS A 34 -1.11 -17.10 -13.39
C HIS A 34 -0.02 -17.98 -12.76
N LYS A 35 -0.32 -18.70 -11.69
CA LYS A 35 0.61 -19.59 -10.97
C LYS A 35 1.92 -18.87 -10.62
N ARG A 36 1.80 -17.69 -9.99
CA ARG A 36 2.94 -16.86 -9.56
C ARG A 36 3.04 -16.77 -8.06
N ASP A 37 4.27 -16.78 -7.57
CA ASP A 37 4.56 -16.47 -6.17
C ASP A 37 4.42 -14.96 -5.93
N ILE A 38 4.20 -14.59 -4.67
CA ILE A 38 4.10 -13.19 -4.25
C ILE A 38 5.32 -12.83 -3.42
N ILE A 39 5.99 -11.75 -3.77
CA ILE A 39 7.09 -11.19 -2.99
C ILE A 39 6.58 -9.93 -2.31
N PRO A 40 6.48 -9.92 -0.96
CA PRO A 40 6.15 -8.70 -0.22
C PRO A 40 7.27 -7.69 -0.37
N VAL A 41 6.93 -6.44 -0.68
CA VAL A 41 7.90 -5.35 -0.83
C VAL A 41 7.46 -4.16 0.00
N HIS A 42 8.36 -3.64 0.83
CA HIS A 42 8.17 -2.41 1.58
C HIS A 42 9.07 -1.32 1.04
N ILE A 43 8.49 -0.16 0.75
CA ILE A 43 9.21 1.03 0.31
C ILE A 43 9.03 2.11 1.36
N THR A 44 10.14 2.66 1.88
CA THR A 44 10.08 3.78 2.81
C THR A 44 9.69 5.06 2.10
N GLY A 45 9.17 6.01 2.84
CA GLY A 45 8.77 7.31 2.34
C GLY A 45 7.34 7.65 2.74
N ARG A 46 7.07 8.94 2.73
CA ARG A 46 5.74 9.47 3.02
C ARG A 46 5.54 10.78 2.28
N ASN A 47 4.30 11.11 2.01
CA ASN A 47 3.94 12.42 1.49
C ASN A 47 3.97 13.47 2.62
N SER A 48 3.87 14.74 2.25
CA SER A 48 3.85 15.84 3.22
C SER A 48 2.59 15.84 4.09
N ASN A 49 2.66 16.45 5.25
CA ASN A 49 1.49 16.66 6.09
C ASN A 49 0.39 17.46 5.36
N PHE A 50 0.78 18.38 4.49
CA PHE A 50 -0.16 19.13 3.64
C PHE A 50 -1.01 18.18 2.79
N PHE A 51 -0.40 17.22 2.12
CA PHE A 51 -1.09 16.23 1.28
C PHE A 51 -2.13 15.44 2.09
N TYR A 52 -1.74 14.89 3.24
CA TYR A 52 -2.64 14.11 4.08
C TYR A 52 -3.75 14.96 4.69
N ASN A 53 -3.44 16.17 5.11
CA ASN A 53 -4.43 17.09 5.69
C ASN A 53 -5.43 17.54 4.63
N LEU A 54 -4.98 17.82 3.41
CA LEU A 54 -5.85 18.16 2.29
C LEU A 54 -6.83 17.03 1.97
N ALA A 55 -6.36 15.79 1.96
CA ALA A 55 -7.21 14.62 1.74
C ALA A 55 -8.29 14.48 2.84
N ASN A 56 -7.93 14.70 4.10
CA ASN A 56 -8.88 14.65 5.22
C ASN A 56 -9.88 15.82 5.18
N TRP A 57 -9.41 17.00 4.85
CA TRP A 57 -10.25 18.22 4.70
C TRP A 57 -11.28 18.04 3.60
N ARG A 58 -10.84 17.55 2.45
CA ARG A 58 -11.72 17.21 1.34
C ARG A 58 -12.85 16.27 1.76
N LYS A 59 -12.53 15.21 2.49
CA LYS A 59 -13.54 14.28 3.01
C LYS A 59 -14.52 14.95 3.96
N ARG A 60 -14.04 15.82 4.85
CA ARG A 60 -14.87 16.57 5.81
C ARG A 60 -15.83 17.52 5.10
N LEU A 61 -15.40 18.13 4.00
CA LEU A 61 -16.22 19.02 3.19
C LEU A 61 -17.16 18.26 2.23
N GLY A 62 -17.08 16.93 2.16
CA GLY A 62 -17.92 16.11 1.28
C GLY A 62 -17.56 16.17 -0.19
N ILE A 63 -16.38 16.69 -0.56
CA ILE A 63 -15.91 16.76 -1.95
C ILE A 63 -15.54 15.35 -2.42
N LYS A 64 -16.22 14.85 -3.44
CA LYS A 64 -15.99 13.50 -3.98
C LYS A 64 -14.73 13.38 -4.84
N ALA A 65 -14.32 14.48 -5.51
CA ALA A 65 -13.12 14.51 -6.34
C ALA A 65 -11.85 14.38 -5.50
N ASN A 66 -10.89 13.56 -5.92
CA ASN A 66 -9.62 13.36 -5.23
C ASN A 66 -8.64 14.51 -5.59
N ILE A 67 -8.94 15.72 -5.17
CA ILE A 67 -8.15 16.91 -5.50
C ILE A 67 -6.71 16.84 -5.00
N GLU A 68 -6.44 16.13 -3.90
CA GLU A 68 -5.10 15.89 -3.38
C GLU A 68 -4.20 15.15 -4.37
N MET A 69 -4.78 14.36 -5.27
CA MET A 69 -4.03 13.64 -6.30
C MET A 69 -3.34 14.57 -7.30
N LEU A 70 -3.84 15.79 -7.47
CA LEU A 70 -3.21 16.81 -8.32
C LEU A 70 -1.83 17.23 -7.78
N TYR A 71 -1.62 17.09 -6.49
CA TYR A 71 -0.36 17.43 -5.82
C TYR A 71 0.65 16.26 -5.77
N LEU A 72 0.33 15.08 -6.31
CA LEU A 72 1.26 13.95 -6.30
C LEU A 72 2.56 14.22 -7.04
N ALA A 73 2.51 14.92 -8.15
CA ALA A 73 3.70 15.31 -8.88
C ALA A 73 4.61 16.21 -8.03
N ASP A 74 4.01 17.20 -7.34
CA ASP A 74 4.74 18.08 -6.42
C ASP A 74 5.34 17.30 -5.26
N GLU A 75 4.58 16.38 -4.66
CA GLU A 75 5.08 15.49 -3.60
C GLU A 75 6.27 14.63 -4.07
N MET A 76 6.22 14.14 -5.30
CA MET A 76 7.33 13.39 -5.89
C MET A 76 8.59 14.25 -6.04
N TYR A 77 8.44 15.48 -6.50
CA TYR A 77 9.59 16.42 -6.61
C TYR A 77 10.16 16.80 -5.25
N ARG A 78 9.34 16.92 -4.21
CA ARG A 78 9.79 17.20 -2.84
C ARG A 78 10.65 16.08 -2.26
N GLN A 79 10.53 14.86 -2.76
CA GLN A 79 11.35 13.72 -2.34
C GLN A 79 12.70 13.65 -3.05
N LYS A 80 13.00 14.60 -3.94
CA LYS A 80 14.30 14.68 -4.60
C LYS A 80 15.42 14.87 -3.56
N GLY A 81 16.38 13.95 -3.57
CA GLY A 81 17.48 13.96 -2.60
C GLY A 81 17.22 13.17 -1.32
N GLU A 82 16.00 12.67 -1.11
CA GLU A 82 15.71 11.78 0.01
C GLU A 82 16.17 10.34 -0.28
N ASN A 83 16.61 9.66 0.76
CA ASN A 83 16.99 8.26 0.67
C ASN A 83 15.74 7.36 0.79
N LEU A 84 15.46 6.60 -0.25
CA LEU A 84 14.41 5.59 -0.24
C LEU A 84 15.02 4.20 -0.01
N THR A 85 14.46 3.47 0.90
CA THR A 85 14.85 2.08 1.16
C THR A 85 13.76 1.14 0.67
N ILE A 86 14.16 0.17 -0.14
CA ILE A 86 13.28 -0.90 -0.62
C ILE A 86 13.67 -2.18 0.09
N ARG A 87 12.73 -2.82 0.79
CA ARG A 87 12.92 -4.11 1.45
C ARG A 87 12.08 -5.17 0.78
N PHE A 88 12.70 -6.27 0.43
CA PHE A 88 12.03 -7.44 -0.12
C PHE A 88 11.88 -8.48 0.99
N GLY A 89 10.67 -9.00 1.16
CA GLY A 89 10.40 -10.11 2.05
C GLY A 89 10.60 -11.46 1.37
N GLU A 90 10.42 -12.53 2.15
CA GLU A 90 10.48 -13.89 1.61
C GLU A 90 9.33 -14.13 0.63
N PRO A 91 9.60 -14.81 -0.50
CA PRO A 91 8.55 -15.17 -1.44
C PRO A 91 7.48 -16.05 -0.78
N VAL A 92 6.23 -15.69 -0.97
CA VAL A 92 5.09 -16.52 -0.56
C VAL A 92 4.71 -17.41 -1.75
N ALA A 93 4.91 -18.71 -1.58
CA ALA A 93 4.65 -19.68 -2.64
C ALA A 93 3.17 -19.67 -3.05
N ARG A 94 2.91 -19.77 -4.34
CA ARG A 94 1.55 -19.82 -4.91
C ARG A 94 0.68 -20.90 -4.28
N GLU A 95 1.25 -22.02 -3.89
CA GLU A 95 0.55 -23.14 -3.26
C GLU A 95 -0.07 -22.77 -1.91
N THR A 96 0.48 -21.77 -1.24
CA THR A 96 -0.04 -21.25 0.03
C THR A 96 -1.46 -20.73 -0.11
N PHE A 97 -1.82 -20.17 -1.26
CA PHE A 97 -3.14 -19.59 -1.55
C PHE A 97 -4.20 -20.64 -1.93
N ASN A 98 -3.81 -21.90 -2.09
CA ASN A 98 -4.72 -23.01 -2.32
C ASN A 98 -5.45 -23.46 -1.04
N GLN A 99 -5.07 -22.94 0.11
CA GLN A 99 -5.76 -23.19 1.37
C GLN A 99 -7.14 -22.50 1.38
N PRO A 100 -8.11 -23.02 2.17
CA PRO A 100 -9.50 -22.56 2.12
C PRO A 100 -9.75 -21.17 2.75
N LYS A 101 -8.75 -20.31 2.78
CA LYS A 101 -8.89 -18.92 3.18
C LYS A 101 -9.41 -18.07 2.03
N ALA A 102 -10.33 -17.15 2.34
CA ALA A 102 -10.80 -16.20 1.35
C ALA A 102 -9.63 -15.32 0.84
N ALA A 103 -9.62 -15.01 -0.46
CA ALA A 103 -8.59 -14.17 -1.07
C ALA A 103 -8.43 -12.80 -0.37
N ARG A 104 -9.52 -12.29 0.20
CA ARG A 104 -9.51 -11.04 0.98
C ARG A 104 -8.68 -11.18 2.27
N GLU A 105 -8.79 -12.30 2.96
CA GLU A 105 -8.00 -12.58 4.18
C GLU A 105 -6.51 -12.70 3.85
N TRP A 106 -6.19 -13.39 2.76
CA TRP A 106 -4.82 -13.46 2.26
C TRP A 106 -4.25 -12.09 1.91
N ALA A 107 -5.05 -11.23 1.29
CA ALA A 107 -4.64 -9.86 0.97
C ALA A 107 -4.25 -9.08 2.23
N GLN A 108 -5.03 -9.19 3.32
CA GLN A 108 -4.69 -8.54 4.59
C GLN A 108 -3.46 -9.15 5.26
N LYS A 109 -3.31 -10.46 5.19
CA LYS A 109 -2.13 -11.15 5.73
C LYS A 109 -0.84 -10.73 5.00
N ILE A 110 -0.86 -10.63 3.68
CA ILE A 110 0.29 -10.13 2.91
C ILE A 110 0.58 -8.66 3.26
N LYS A 111 -0.46 -7.83 3.43
CA LYS A 111 -0.30 -6.46 3.90
C LYS A 111 0.44 -6.40 5.23
N GLU A 112 0.03 -7.20 6.21
CA GLU A 112 0.71 -7.30 7.51
C GLU A 112 2.18 -7.67 7.36
N MET A 113 2.49 -8.67 6.51
CA MET A 113 3.86 -9.07 6.23
C MET A 113 4.70 -7.91 5.68
N VAL A 114 4.15 -7.11 4.76
CA VAL A 114 4.84 -5.92 4.22
C VAL A 114 5.12 -4.90 5.33
N TYR A 115 4.15 -4.62 6.19
CA TYR A 115 4.31 -3.65 7.28
C TYR A 115 5.25 -4.14 8.39
N ASP A 116 5.48 -5.44 8.50
CA ASP A 116 6.42 -6.01 9.47
C ASP A 116 7.86 -6.06 8.96
N LEU A 117 8.09 -5.94 7.65
CA LEU A 117 9.44 -5.97 7.07
C LEU A 117 10.41 -4.95 7.72
N PRO A 118 10.03 -3.69 7.99
CA PRO A 118 10.93 -2.75 8.65
C PRO A 118 11.29 -3.12 10.09
N LYS A 119 10.44 -3.89 10.77
CA LYS A 119 10.65 -4.30 12.17
C LYS A 119 11.62 -5.48 12.30
N ASN A 120 11.77 -6.26 11.23
CA ASN A 120 12.58 -7.47 11.20
C ASN A 120 14.02 -7.21 10.66
N CYS A 121 14.39 -5.97 10.54
CA CYS A 121 15.74 -5.56 10.09
C CYS A 121 16.62 -5.14 11.24
#